data_e197c79cc67b113fd530f92c89af22a0
#
_entry.id   e197c79cc67b113fd530f92c89af22a0
#
_cell.length_a   1.000
_cell.length_b   1.000
_cell.length_c   1.000
_cell.angle_alpha   90.00
_cell.angle_beta   90.00
_cell.angle_gamma   90.00
#
_symmetry.space_group_name_H-M   'P 1'
#
loop_
_entity.id
_entity.type
_entity.pdbx_description
1 polymer ?
#
loop_
_entity_poly.entity_id
_entity_poly.type
_entity_poly.pdbx_seq_one_letter_code
_entity_poly.pdbx_strand_id
1 'polypeptide(L)'
;MEENKDFKDKNDLEIVFSKAVKAGKRIYYFDVKKNRRGELFLAITESKKKVGDDESQVSFEKHKIFLYKEDFEKFASGLSEVTSFIDRVNKENGIERRQSED
;
A
#
# COMPACT_ATOMS: atom_id res chain seq x y z
N MET A 1 9.70 29.55 -13.69
CA MET A 1 9.67 28.86 -14.00
C MET A 1 8.93 28.07 -13.68
N GLU A 2 8.58 27.78 -13.89
CA GLU A 2 8.00 27.19 -13.72
C GLU A 2 8.05 26.19 -13.34
N GLU A 3 8.16 25.99 -13.15
CA GLU A 3 8.27 25.21 -12.79
C GLU A 3 7.97 24.25 -12.24
N ASN A 4 7.90 24.32 -11.79
CA ASN A 4 7.57 23.43 -10.79
C ASN A 4 6.65 22.38 -11.16
N LYS A 5 5.87 22.55 -12.14
CA LYS A 5 5.01 21.51 -12.60
C LYS A 5 5.76 20.31 -13.03
N ASP A 6 6.94 20.52 -13.60
CA ASP A 6 7.73 19.42 -14.11
C ASP A 6 8.36 18.60 -13.03
N PHE A 7 8.41 19.13 -11.83
CA PHE A 7 9.09 18.47 -10.74
C PHE A 7 8.17 18.19 -9.58
N LYS A 8 6.88 18.11 -9.87
CA LYS A 8 5.91 17.82 -8.85
C LYS A 8 6.19 16.46 -8.25
N ASP A 9 6.19 16.42 -6.94
CA ASP A 9 6.38 15.18 -6.21
C ASP A 9 5.26 14.20 -6.55
N LYS A 10 5.59 12.93 -6.63
CA LYS A 10 4.57 11.92 -6.91
C LYS A 10 3.46 11.92 -5.88
N ASN A 11 3.77 12.35 -4.66
CA ASN A 11 2.76 12.42 -3.62
C ASN A 11 1.75 13.53 -3.86
N ASP A 12 2.12 14.51 -4.68
CA ASP A 12 1.25 15.65 -4.95
C ASP A 12 0.47 15.51 -6.24
N LEU A 13 0.63 14.39 -6.93
CA LEU A 13 -0.10 14.18 -8.17
C LEU A 13 -1.54 13.84 -7.87
N GLU A 14 -2.39 14.13 -8.83
CA GLU A 14 -3.81 13.91 -8.68
C GLU A 14 -4.14 12.43 -8.52
N ILE A 15 -5.01 12.13 -7.56
CA ILE A 15 -5.49 10.77 -7.35
C ILE A 15 -6.78 10.62 -8.14
N VAL A 16 -6.79 9.70 -9.10
CA VAL A 16 -7.97 9.50 -9.93
C VAL A 16 -8.84 8.36 -9.43
N PHE A 17 -8.31 7.51 -8.58
CA PHE A 17 -9.08 6.43 -7.98
C PHE A 17 -8.34 5.97 -6.74
N SER A 18 -9.07 5.60 -5.70
CA SER A 18 -8.43 5.21 -4.46
C SER A 18 -9.27 4.13 -3.78
N LYS A 19 -8.57 3.18 -3.16
CA LYS A 19 -9.23 2.16 -2.38
C LYS A 19 -8.44 1.97 -1.10
N ALA A 20 -9.15 1.94 0.03
CA ALA A 20 -8.52 1.72 1.32
C ALA A 20 -8.91 0.35 1.84
N VAL A 21 -7.93 -0.37 2.36
CA VAL A 21 -8.15 -1.70 2.93
C VAL A 21 -7.70 -1.64 4.38
N LYS A 22 -8.65 -1.78 5.28
CA LYS A 22 -8.32 -1.74 6.70
C LYS A 22 -7.99 -3.13 7.19
N ALA A 23 -6.88 -3.25 7.93
CA ALA A 23 -6.39 -4.53 8.40
C ALA A 23 -5.81 -4.35 9.80
N GLY A 24 -6.67 -4.42 10.82
CA GLY A 24 -6.24 -4.23 12.19
C GLY A 24 -5.74 -2.82 12.42
N LYS A 25 -4.54 -2.69 12.93
CA LYS A 25 -3.96 -1.38 13.18
C LYS A 25 -3.37 -0.75 11.93
N ARG A 26 -3.43 -1.44 10.80
CA ARG A 26 -2.89 -0.94 9.56
C ARG A 26 -4.00 -0.64 8.58
N ILE A 27 -3.75 0.33 7.72
CA ILE A 27 -4.62 0.63 6.60
C ILE A 27 -3.72 0.69 5.38
N TYR A 28 -4.13 -0.01 4.33
CA TYR A 28 -3.41 0.02 3.07
C TYR A 28 -4.21 0.86 2.09
N TYR A 29 -3.56 1.85 1.52
CA TYR A 29 -4.19 2.71 0.53
C TYR A 29 -3.64 2.36 -0.84
N PHE A 30 -4.53 2.10 -1.76
CA PHE A 30 -4.17 1.87 -3.15
C PHE A 30 -4.65 3.08 -3.93
N ASP A 31 -3.74 3.94 -4.31
CA ASP A 31 -4.08 5.19 -4.98
C ASP A 31 -3.59 5.15 -6.41
N VAL A 32 -4.53 5.33 -7.34
CA VAL A 32 -4.17 5.42 -8.75
C VAL A 32 -3.92 6.88 -9.05
N LYS A 33 -2.73 7.17 -9.56
CA LYS A 33 -2.33 8.53 -9.85
C LYS A 33 -2.00 8.66 -11.32
N LYS A 34 -2.06 9.89 -11.80
CA LYS A 34 -1.78 10.18 -13.19
C LYS A 34 -0.53 11.04 -13.27
N ASN A 35 0.44 10.64 -14.10
CA ASN A 35 1.63 11.44 -14.26
C ASN A 35 1.38 12.50 -15.31
N ARG A 36 2.41 13.29 -15.59
CA ARG A 36 2.26 14.43 -16.50
C ARG A 36 1.95 14.01 -17.92
N ARG A 37 2.30 12.79 -18.28
CA ARG A 37 2.00 12.28 -19.62
C ARG A 37 0.61 11.69 -19.71
N GLY A 38 -0.14 11.71 -18.60
CA GLY A 38 -1.45 11.10 -18.60
C GLY A 38 -1.44 9.61 -18.32
N GLU A 39 -0.30 9.06 -17.98
CA GLU A 39 -0.20 7.63 -17.70
C GLU A 39 -0.55 7.38 -16.23
N LEU A 40 -1.21 6.27 -16.00
CA LEU A 40 -1.62 5.91 -14.65
C LEU A 40 -0.59 5.03 -14.00
N PHE A 41 -0.38 5.23 -12.71
CA PHE A 41 0.47 4.35 -11.93
C PHE A 41 -0.14 4.21 -10.56
N LEU A 42 0.41 3.27 -9.77
CA LEU A 42 -0.17 2.90 -8.49
C LEU A 42 0.75 3.30 -7.36
N ALA A 43 0.18 3.90 -6.33
CA ALA A 43 0.90 4.18 -5.09
C ALA A 43 0.23 3.35 -4.00
N ILE A 44 1.02 2.52 -3.33
CA ILE A 44 0.53 1.73 -2.21
C ILE A 44 1.14 2.29 -0.94
N THR A 45 0.29 2.65 0.01
CA THR A 45 0.74 3.20 1.27
C THR A 45 0.28 2.30 2.39
N GLU A 46 1.22 1.87 3.22
CA GLU A 46 0.89 1.20 4.46
C GLU A 46 0.94 2.26 5.56
N SER A 47 -0.16 2.40 6.30
CA SER A 47 -0.23 3.35 7.39
C SER A 47 -0.51 2.57 8.66
N LYS A 48 0.39 2.66 9.63
CA LYS A 48 0.25 1.93 10.87
C LYS A 48 0.16 2.92 12.03
N LYS A 49 -0.86 2.72 12.86
CA LYS A 49 -1.05 3.58 14.01
C LYS A 49 -0.07 3.20 15.10
N LYS A 50 0.56 4.18 15.70
CA LYS A 50 1.47 3.97 16.81
C LYS A 50 1.04 4.83 17.98
N VAL A 51 1.08 4.25 19.17
CA VAL A 51 0.72 4.96 20.38
C VAL A 51 1.98 5.10 21.22
N GLY A 52 2.28 6.32 21.63
CA GLY A 52 3.45 6.55 22.46
C GLY A 52 3.21 6.15 23.90
N ASP A 53 4.17 6.48 24.77
CA ASP A 53 4.06 6.16 26.18
C ASP A 53 2.85 6.83 26.81
N ASP A 54 2.53 8.01 26.31
CA ASP A 54 1.34 8.73 26.74
C ASP A 54 0.28 8.48 25.69
N GLU A 55 -0.89 8.02 26.12
CA GLU A 55 -1.96 7.68 25.18
C GLU A 55 -2.38 8.84 24.31
N SER A 56 -2.05 10.06 24.73
CA SER A 56 -2.36 11.21 23.90
C SER A 56 -1.39 11.36 22.74
N GLN A 57 -0.31 10.59 22.74
CA GLN A 57 0.72 10.68 21.71
C GLN A 57 0.47 9.62 20.66
N VAL A 58 -0.39 9.95 19.72
CA VAL A 58 -0.72 9.04 18.63
C VAL A 58 -0.06 9.54 17.37
N SER A 59 0.59 8.64 16.66
CA SER A 59 1.21 8.97 15.39
C SER A 59 0.97 7.84 14.42
N PHE A 60 1.31 8.08 13.17
CA PHE A 60 1.15 7.09 12.12
C PHE A 60 2.47 6.91 11.41
N GLU A 61 2.88 5.66 11.28
CA GLU A 61 4.07 5.33 10.52
C GLU A 61 3.61 4.92 9.14
N LYS A 62 4.15 5.57 8.12
CA LYS A 62 3.71 5.33 6.76
C LYS A 62 4.86 4.89 5.88
N HIS A 63 4.59 3.92 5.05
CA HIS A 63 5.55 3.44 4.06
C HIS A 63 4.85 3.36 2.72
N LYS A 64 5.51 3.82 1.69
CA LYS A 64 4.88 3.94 0.38
C LYS A 64 5.78 3.34 -0.68
N ILE A 65 5.16 2.64 -1.62
CA ILE A 65 5.87 2.17 -2.79
C ILE A 65 5.07 2.56 -4.01
N PHE A 66 5.77 2.65 -5.14
CA PHE A 66 5.14 3.00 -6.40
C PHE A 66 5.31 1.85 -7.37
N LEU A 67 4.23 1.51 -8.06
CA LEU A 67 4.24 0.46 -9.06
C LEU A 67 3.75 1.03 -10.38
N TYR A 68 4.42 0.63 -11.45
CA TYR A 68 4.09 1.11 -12.78
C TYR A 68 3.52 -0.04 -13.58
N LYS A 69 2.86 0.26 -14.69
CA LYS A 69 2.09 -0.77 -15.38
C LYS A 69 2.92 -1.96 -15.79
N GLU A 70 4.20 -1.76 -16.06
CA GLU A 70 5.05 -2.89 -16.44
C GLU A 70 5.37 -3.80 -15.27
N ASP A 71 5.06 -3.35 -14.05
CA ASP A 71 5.31 -4.15 -12.84
C ASP A 71 4.07 -4.84 -12.31
N PHE A 72 2.89 -4.44 -12.77
CA PHE A 72 1.66 -4.89 -12.13
C PHE A 72 1.50 -6.40 -12.15
N GLU A 73 1.68 -6.99 -13.30
CA GLU A 73 1.46 -8.42 -13.43
C GLU A 73 2.46 -9.21 -12.62
N LYS A 74 3.71 -8.80 -12.67
CA LYS A 74 4.76 -9.49 -11.92
C LYS A 74 4.53 -9.36 -10.43
N PHE A 75 4.17 -8.17 -9.98
CA PHE A 75 3.95 -7.94 -8.56
C PHE A 75 2.76 -8.74 -8.06
N ALA A 76 1.65 -8.71 -8.79
CA ALA A 76 0.46 -9.42 -8.38
C ALA A 76 0.68 -10.93 -8.39
N SER A 77 1.40 -11.43 -9.39
CA SER A 77 1.67 -12.84 -9.49
C SER A 77 2.57 -13.30 -8.35
N GLY A 78 3.60 -12.53 -8.05
CA GLY A 78 4.49 -12.86 -6.95
C GLY A 78 3.78 -12.85 -5.63
N LEU A 79 2.95 -11.86 -5.40
CA LEU A 79 2.19 -11.78 -4.16
C LEU A 79 1.25 -12.98 -4.02
N SER A 80 0.56 -13.33 -5.10
CA SER A 80 -0.35 -14.44 -5.08
C SER A 80 0.39 -15.75 -4.77
N GLU A 81 1.56 -15.92 -5.36
CA GLU A 81 2.34 -17.13 -5.15
C GLU A 81 2.77 -17.26 -3.69
N VAL A 82 3.23 -16.16 -3.11
CA VAL A 82 3.72 -16.19 -1.74
C VAL A 82 2.58 -16.40 -0.76
N THR A 83 1.46 -15.71 -0.96
CA THR A 83 0.33 -15.86 -0.05
C THR A 83 -0.27 -17.25 -0.15
N SER A 84 -0.26 -17.84 -1.36
CA SER A 84 -0.75 -19.21 -1.51
C SER A 84 0.15 -20.20 -0.77
N PHE A 85 1.46 -19.95 -0.79
CA PHE A 85 2.38 -20.79 -0.06
C PHE A 85 2.09 -20.73 1.44
N ILE A 86 1.89 -19.51 1.94
CA ILE A 86 1.60 -19.35 3.36
C ILE A 86 0.31 -20.06 3.76
N ASP A 87 -0.72 -19.90 2.94
CA ASP A 87 -2.00 -20.53 3.22
C ASP A 87 -1.87 -22.06 3.24
N ARG A 88 -1.09 -22.60 2.31
CA ARG A 88 -0.91 -24.04 2.24
C ARG A 88 -0.19 -24.56 3.48
N VAL A 89 0.88 -23.89 3.87
CA VAL A 89 1.66 -24.33 5.03
C VAL A 89 0.82 -24.21 6.29
N ASN A 90 0.09 -23.12 6.45
CA ASN A 90 -0.75 -22.95 7.62
C ASN A 90 -1.82 -24.02 7.69
N LYS A 91 -2.38 -24.38 6.55
CA LYS A 91 -3.41 -25.40 6.53
C LYS A 91 -2.83 -26.75 6.91
N GLU A 92 -1.63 -27.06 6.42
CA GLU A 92 -0.96 -28.30 6.76
C GLU A 92 -0.66 -28.38 8.25
N ASN A 93 -0.45 -27.24 8.88
CA ASN A 93 -0.14 -27.19 10.30
C ASN A 93 -1.37 -26.97 11.17
N GLY A 94 -2.56 -27.00 10.58
CA GLY A 94 -3.78 -26.83 11.35
C GLY A 94 -4.05 -25.39 11.77
N ILE A 95 -3.42 -24.43 11.12
CA ILE A 95 -3.61 -23.03 11.44
C ILE A 95 -4.54 -22.41 10.42
N GLU A 96 -5.63 -21.83 10.91
CA GLU A 96 -6.59 -21.19 10.02
C GLU A 96 -6.20 -19.76 9.76
N ARG A 97 -6.57 -19.28 8.58
CA ARG A 97 -6.33 -17.89 8.25
C ARG A 97 -7.21 -17.03 9.13
N ARG A 98 -6.60 -15.99 9.70
CA ARG A 98 -7.32 -15.08 10.55
C ARG A 98 -7.08 -13.67 10.10
N GLN A 99 -7.93 -12.76 10.58
CA GLN A 99 -7.71 -11.37 10.31
C GLN A 99 -6.52 -10.87 11.09
N SER A 100 -5.89 -9.84 10.55
CA SER A 100 -4.73 -9.24 11.20
C SER A 100 -5.16 -8.67 12.55
N GLU A 101 -4.29 -8.85 13.54
CA GLU A 101 -4.55 -8.32 14.87
C GLU A 101 -3.52 -7.32 15.31
N ASP A 102 -2.70 -6.86 14.42
CA ASP A 102 -1.64 -5.91 14.79
C ASP A 102 -2.14 -4.68 15.47
#